data_e72fdb054ee7b9ef6956d05341053bc9
#
_entry.id   e72fdb054ee7b9ef6956d05341053bc9
#
_cell.length_a   1.000
_cell.length_b   1.000
_cell.length_c   1.000
_cell.angle_alpha   90.00
_cell.angle_beta   90.00
_cell.angle_gamma   90.00
#
_symmetry.space_group_name_H-M   'P 1'
#
loop_
_entity.id
_entity.type
_entity.pdbx_description
1 polymer ?
#
loop_
_entity_poly.entity_id
_entity_poly.type
_entity_poly.pdbx_seq_one_letter_code
_entity_poly.pdbx_strand_id
1 'polypeptide(L)'
;WTKHGLVLKEEQYRNLWSKSGAIIGQLKNERIVATRIAGSYWMYFGDTDLFIARSDDLVNWHPATDEEKGDLIRVMHPRKGYFDSRLVEPGPFALKTEKGILLIYNGSNAANYQYEGYPKYTYAAGQALFDSEEPFKMIDRTSEDFLHPEKDYEKVGEVNEVCFVEGLVFFKGKWFLYYGTGDSKIAVAISNQGPL
;
A
#
# COMPACT_ATOMS: atom_id res chain seq x y z
N TRP A 1 22.15 -14.04 2.91
CA TRP A 1 20.76 -14.06 2.41
C TRP A 1 20.47 -15.41 1.78
N THR A 2 19.35 -16.05 2.21
CA THR A 2 18.86 -17.29 1.60
C THR A 2 17.56 -16.98 0.87
N LYS A 3 17.48 -17.35 -0.42
CA LYS A 3 16.26 -17.18 -1.22
C LYS A 3 15.29 -18.31 -0.91
N HIS A 4 14.05 -17.97 -0.50
CA HIS A 4 12.99 -18.93 -0.18
C HIS A 4 11.95 -19.12 -1.31
N GLY A 5 12.14 -18.45 -2.45
CA GLY A 5 11.24 -18.49 -3.61
C GLY A 5 10.07 -17.51 -3.52
N LEU A 6 9.02 -17.76 -4.28
CA LEU A 6 7.81 -16.94 -4.27
C LEU A 6 7.09 -17.04 -2.91
N VAL A 7 6.55 -15.95 -2.44
CA VAL A 7 5.80 -15.91 -1.16
C VAL A 7 4.42 -16.54 -1.28
N LEU A 8 3.73 -16.36 -2.42
CA LEU A 8 2.49 -17.04 -2.77
C LEU A 8 2.84 -18.32 -3.55
N LYS A 9 3.00 -19.45 -2.86
CA LYS A 9 3.56 -20.70 -3.44
C LYS A 9 2.53 -21.59 -4.13
N GLU A 10 1.26 -21.43 -3.79
CA GLU A 10 0.19 -22.24 -4.34
C GLU A 10 0.05 -22.01 -5.84
N GLU A 11 -0.11 -23.07 -6.62
CA GLU A 11 -0.10 -23.01 -8.08
C GLU A 11 -1.16 -22.05 -8.65
N GLN A 12 -2.33 -22.01 -8.04
CA GLN A 12 -3.44 -21.14 -8.43
C GLN A 12 -3.11 -19.65 -8.28
N TYR A 13 -2.13 -19.26 -7.43
CA TYR A 13 -1.75 -17.88 -7.17
C TYR A 13 -0.45 -17.44 -7.84
N ARG A 14 0.27 -18.34 -8.52
CA ARG A 14 1.57 -18.06 -9.16
C ARG A 14 1.51 -16.98 -10.24
N ASN A 15 0.36 -16.84 -10.88
CA ASN A 15 0.13 -15.88 -11.95
C ASN A 15 -0.62 -14.62 -11.49
N LEU A 16 -0.84 -14.46 -10.17
CA LEU A 16 -1.40 -13.23 -9.65
C LEU A 16 -0.42 -12.07 -9.90
N TRP A 17 -0.93 -11.04 -10.52
CA TRP A 17 -0.17 -9.83 -10.76
C TRP A 17 -0.04 -9.05 -9.45
N SER A 18 1.13 -9.12 -8.83
CA SER A 18 1.46 -8.36 -7.63
C SER A 18 2.97 -8.23 -7.53
N LYS A 19 3.47 -7.01 -7.52
CA LYS A 19 4.92 -6.70 -7.41
C LYS A 19 5.30 -6.09 -6.07
N SER A 20 4.33 -5.80 -5.21
CA SER A 20 4.55 -5.24 -3.88
C SER A 20 3.62 -5.84 -2.84
N GLY A 21 4.03 -5.74 -1.58
CA GLY A 21 3.22 -6.19 -0.46
C GLY A 21 3.52 -5.38 0.80
N ALA A 22 2.46 -4.91 1.49
CA ALA A 22 2.55 -4.16 2.73
C ALA A 22 2.27 -5.07 3.92
N ILE A 23 3.32 -5.56 4.57
CA ILE A 23 3.20 -6.35 5.81
C ILE A 23 2.78 -5.42 6.94
N ILE A 24 1.85 -5.89 7.79
CA ILE A 24 1.39 -5.12 8.95
C ILE A 24 2.44 -5.16 10.04
N GLY A 25 2.96 -4.00 10.38
CA GLY A 25 3.90 -3.77 11.47
C GLY A 25 3.37 -2.83 12.53
N GLN A 26 4.09 -2.72 13.61
CA GLN A 26 3.83 -1.79 14.71
C GLN A 26 5.13 -1.10 15.12
N LEU A 27 5.03 0.19 15.45
CA LEU A 27 6.16 0.92 16.02
C LEU A 27 6.38 0.50 17.47
N LYS A 28 7.55 -0.08 17.77
CA LYS A 28 7.99 -0.48 19.12
C LYS A 28 9.41 0.00 19.35
N ASN A 29 9.61 0.85 20.36
CA ASN A 29 10.95 1.38 20.70
C ASN A 29 11.68 1.94 19.46
N GLU A 30 11.00 2.80 18.71
CA GLU A 30 11.48 3.41 17.46
C GLU A 30 11.84 2.43 16.33
N ARG A 31 11.36 1.19 16.42
CA ARG A 31 11.54 0.17 15.39
C ARG A 31 10.19 -0.33 14.89
N ILE A 32 10.08 -0.55 13.60
CA ILE A 32 8.93 -1.21 13.02
C ILE A 32 9.13 -2.71 13.11
N VAL A 33 8.20 -3.38 13.76
CA VAL A 33 8.21 -4.83 13.99
C VAL A 33 6.95 -5.43 13.40
N ALA A 34 7.06 -6.48 12.59
CA ALA A 34 5.90 -7.22 12.11
C ALA A 34 5.07 -7.71 13.30
N THR A 35 3.75 -7.50 13.26
CA THR A 35 2.88 -7.80 14.39
C THR A 35 1.80 -8.81 14.00
N ARG A 36 1.42 -9.66 14.96
CA ARG A 36 0.34 -10.63 14.77
C ARG A 36 -1.00 -9.99 15.12
N ILE A 37 -2.02 -10.33 14.33
CA ILE A 37 -3.43 -10.02 14.58
C ILE A 37 -4.18 -11.34 14.50
N ALA A 38 -4.97 -11.67 15.50
CA ALA A 38 -5.67 -12.95 15.62
C ALA A 38 -4.74 -14.18 15.39
N GLY A 39 -3.50 -14.09 15.88
CA GLY A 39 -2.53 -15.19 15.84
C GLY A 39 -1.66 -15.24 14.57
N SER A 40 -1.98 -14.54 13.48
CA SER A 40 -1.23 -14.55 12.22
C SER A 40 -0.61 -13.20 11.88
N TYR A 41 0.44 -13.20 11.07
CA TYR A 41 0.92 -12.02 10.35
C TYR A 41 0.04 -11.79 9.12
N TRP A 42 -0.10 -10.52 8.71
CA TRP A 42 -0.94 -10.13 7.58
C TRP A 42 -0.19 -9.21 6.63
N MET A 43 -0.53 -9.31 5.33
CA MET A 43 0.06 -8.51 4.26
C MET A 43 -1.02 -8.13 3.26
N TYR A 44 -1.13 -6.83 2.96
CA TYR A 44 -1.88 -6.35 1.80
C TYR A 44 -1.03 -6.54 0.55
N PHE A 45 -1.60 -7.06 -0.52
CA PHE A 45 -0.89 -7.31 -1.78
C PHE A 45 -1.84 -7.13 -2.97
N GLY A 46 -1.29 -7.01 -4.16
CA GLY A 46 -2.04 -6.87 -5.40
C GLY A 46 -1.59 -5.67 -6.22
N ASP A 47 -2.16 -5.59 -7.41
CA ASP A 47 -2.05 -4.49 -8.37
C ASP A 47 -3.42 -4.37 -9.02
N THR A 48 -3.93 -3.15 -9.18
CA THR A 48 -5.30 -2.81 -9.58
C THR A 48 -6.30 -2.99 -8.44
N ASP A 49 -6.47 -4.19 -7.93
CA ASP A 49 -7.20 -4.49 -6.70
C ASP A 49 -6.23 -4.92 -5.60
N LEU A 50 -6.55 -4.59 -4.35
CA LEU A 50 -5.81 -5.12 -3.20
C LEU A 50 -6.55 -6.27 -2.54
N PHE A 51 -5.77 -7.28 -2.21
CA PHE A 51 -6.15 -8.47 -1.48
C PHE A 51 -5.38 -8.53 -0.17
N ILE A 52 -5.64 -9.56 0.64
CA ILE A 52 -4.94 -9.78 1.90
C ILE A 52 -4.48 -11.23 2.01
N ALA A 53 -3.29 -11.44 2.56
CA ALA A 53 -2.74 -12.76 2.84
C ALA A 53 -2.30 -12.86 4.30
N ARG A 54 -2.32 -14.09 4.85
CA ARG A 54 -1.84 -14.41 6.19
C ARG A 54 -0.62 -15.30 6.15
N SER A 55 0.20 -15.21 7.19
CA SER A 55 1.40 -16.05 7.38
C SER A 55 1.63 -16.34 8.86
N ASP A 56 2.22 -17.49 9.16
CA ASP A 56 2.67 -17.83 10.51
C ASP A 56 4.17 -17.60 10.72
N ASP A 57 4.94 -17.46 9.62
CA ASP A 57 6.40 -17.46 9.63
C ASP A 57 7.05 -16.31 8.83
N LEU A 58 6.25 -15.42 8.19
CA LEU A 58 6.68 -14.33 7.30
C LEU A 58 7.36 -14.79 5.99
N VAL A 59 7.38 -16.08 5.71
CA VAL A 59 7.98 -16.68 4.51
C VAL A 59 6.91 -17.29 3.60
N ASN A 60 5.99 -18.01 4.20
CA ASN A 60 4.90 -18.68 3.49
C ASN A 60 3.61 -17.90 3.70
N TRP A 61 3.06 -17.37 2.60
CA TRP A 61 1.86 -16.52 2.65
C TRP A 61 0.69 -17.21 1.95
N HIS A 62 -0.45 -17.19 2.60
CA HIS A 62 -1.70 -17.77 2.13
C HIS A 62 -2.72 -16.67 1.91
N PRO A 63 -3.12 -16.38 0.67
CA PRO A 63 -4.19 -15.45 0.38
C PRO A 63 -5.46 -15.83 1.14
N ALA A 64 -6.12 -14.83 1.73
CA ALA A 64 -7.40 -15.03 2.37
C ALA A 64 -8.51 -15.13 1.32
N THR A 65 -9.38 -16.12 1.48
CA THR A 65 -10.50 -16.40 0.57
C THR A 65 -11.83 -16.35 1.31
N ASP A 66 -12.88 -15.96 0.61
CA ASP A 66 -14.25 -16.08 1.08
C ASP A 66 -14.59 -17.57 1.23
N GLU A 67 -15.09 -17.97 2.39
CA GLU A 67 -15.34 -19.40 2.71
C GLU A 67 -16.44 -20.01 1.84
N GLU A 68 -17.41 -19.21 1.38
CA GLU A 68 -18.54 -19.69 0.60
C GLU A 68 -18.20 -19.78 -0.91
N LYS A 69 -17.46 -18.81 -1.42
CA LYS A 69 -17.19 -18.66 -2.87
C LYS A 69 -15.81 -19.15 -3.27
N GLY A 70 -14.87 -19.22 -2.34
CA GLY A 70 -13.47 -19.53 -2.64
C GLY A 70 -12.71 -18.39 -3.35
N ASP A 71 -13.36 -17.25 -3.57
CA ASP A 71 -12.74 -16.09 -4.19
C ASP A 71 -11.80 -15.37 -3.22
N LEU A 72 -10.77 -14.70 -3.74
CA LEU A 72 -9.88 -13.87 -2.92
C LEU A 72 -10.66 -12.74 -2.23
N ILE A 73 -10.39 -12.53 -0.95
CA ILE A 73 -10.94 -11.38 -0.21
C ILE A 73 -10.31 -10.11 -0.75
N ARG A 74 -11.10 -9.34 -1.49
CA ARG A 74 -10.73 -8.02 -1.98
C ARG A 74 -10.97 -6.99 -0.88
N VAL A 75 -9.91 -6.34 -0.43
CA VAL A 75 -9.96 -5.35 0.65
C VAL A 75 -10.05 -3.92 0.12
N MET A 76 -9.58 -3.67 -1.10
CA MET A 76 -9.65 -2.34 -1.73
C MET A 76 -9.66 -2.45 -3.26
N HIS A 77 -10.35 -1.50 -3.92
CA HIS A 77 -10.45 -1.41 -5.39
C HIS A 77 -10.40 0.05 -5.85
N PRO A 78 -10.15 0.30 -7.16
CA PRO A 78 -10.22 1.63 -7.75
C PRO A 78 -11.59 2.28 -7.57
N ARG A 79 -11.61 3.62 -7.44
CA ARG A 79 -12.85 4.40 -7.28
C ARG A 79 -13.06 5.34 -8.45
N LYS A 80 -14.14 5.12 -9.20
CA LYS A 80 -14.51 6.01 -10.31
C LYS A 80 -14.68 7.45 -9.82
N GLY A 81 -14.03 8.40 -10.50
CA GLY A 81 -14.11 9.84 -10.17
C GLY A 81 -13.13 10.30 -9.08
N TYR A 82 -12.19 9.45 -8.66
CA TYR A 82 -11.15 9.79 -7.70
C TYR A 82 -9.76 9.66 -8.32
N PHE A 83 -8.73 10.16 -7.64
CA PHE A 83 -7.33 10.08 -8.07
C PHE A 83 -6.84 8.64 -8.28
N ASP A 84 -7.49 7.66 -7.68
CA ASP A 84 -7.18 6.26 -7.69
C ASP A 84 -8.16 5.42 -8.55
N SER A 85 -8.68 6.00 -9.64
CA SER A 85 -9.74 5.40 -10.45
C SER A 85 -9.28 4.32 -11.43
N ARG A 86 -7.96 4.19 -11.66
CA ARG A 86 -7.38 3.17 -12.55
C ARG A 86 -6.89 1.95 -11.79
N LEU A 87 -6.11 2.16 -10.75
CA LEU A 87 -5.52 1.11 -9.94
C LEU A 87 -5.17 1.60 -8.54
N VAL A 88 -4.98 0.64 -7.66
CA VAL A 88 -4.39 0.81 -6.33
C VAL A 88 -3.31 -0.24 -6.10
N GLU A 89 -2.18 0.17 -5.51
CA GLU A 89 -1.05 -0.70 -5.19
C GLU A 89 -0.59 -0.43 -3.75
N PRO A 90 -0.14 -1.45 -3.00
CA PRO A 90 0.45 -1.19 -1.69
C PRO A 90 1.66 -0.27 -1.80
N GLY A 91 1.79 0.65 -0.85
CA GLY A 91 3.00 1.43 -0.66
C GLY A 91 3.97 0.73 0.31
N PRO A 92 4.48 1.44 1.32
CA PRO A 92 5.33 0.84 2.35
C PRO A 92 4.53 -0.13 3.23
N PHE A 93 5.18 -0.73 4.25
CA PHE A 93 4.48 -1.54 5.24
C PHE A 93 3.26 -0.82 5.82
N ALA A 94 2.20 -1.58 6.18
CA ALA A 94 1.05 -1.04 6.88
C ALA A 94 1.33 -0.90 8.39
N LEU A 95 0.81 0.15 9.02
CA LEU A 95 1.12 0.47 10.41
C LEU A 95 -0.09 0.26 11.32
N LYS A 96 -0.01 -0.71 12.24
CA LYS A 96 -1.00 -0.86 13.31
C LYS A 96 -0.82 0.26 14.34
N THR A 97 -1.88 1.05 14.52
CA THR A 97 -1.98 2.18 15.45
C THR A 97 -3.13 1.95 16.44
N GLU A 98 -3.34 2.89 17.37
CA GLU A 98 -4.49 2.87 18.28
C GLU A 98 -5.83 3.10 17.54
N LYS A 99 -5.79 3.73 16.35
CA LYS A 99 -6.99 4.02 15.55
C LYS A 99 -7.36 2.90 14.58
N GLY A 100 -6.47 1.95 14.36
CA GLY A 100 -6.61 0.88 13.38
C GLY A 100 -5.30 0.64 12.62
N ILE A 101 -5.40 0.00 11.46
CA ILE A 101 -4.27 -0.28 10.59
C ILE A 101 -4.25 0.73 9.46
N LEU A 102 -3.25 1.61 9.46
CA LEU A 102 -3.01 2.58 8.39
C LEU A 102 -2.25 1.93 7.25
N LEU A 103 -2.83 1.93 6.07
CA LEU A 103 -2.18 1.59 4.81
C LEU A 103 -1.97 2.87 4.00
N ILE A 104 -0.72 3.20 3.71
CA ILE A 104 -0.36 4.18 2.68
C ILE A 104 -0.28 3.41 1.37
N TYR A 105 -0.98 3.88 0.33
CA TYR A 105 -1.07 3.19 -0.95
C TYR A 105 -0.83 4.14 -2.12
N ASN A 106 -0.41 3.57 -3.23
CA ASN A 106 -0.31 4.26 -4.51
C ASN A 106 -1.62 4.13 -5.28
N GLY A 107 -2.15 5.23 -5.77
CA GLY A 107 -3.29 5.26 -6.68
C GLY A 107 -2.90 5.86 -8.02
N SER A 108 -3.56 5.45 -9.09
CA SER A 108 -3.44 6.11 -10.39
C SER A 108 -4.81 6.36 -10.99
N ASN A 109 -4.98 7.53 -11.63
CA ASN A 109 -6.24 7.89 -12.26
C ASN A 109 -6.36 7.34 -13.68
N ALA A 110 -7.61 7.04 -14.08
CA ALA A 110 -7.91 6.52 -15.42
C ALA A 110 -8.24 7.65 -16.40
N ALA A 111 -7.89 7.41 -17.67
CA ALA A 111 -8.20 8.33 -18.75
C ALA A 111 -9.72 8.54 -18.98
N ASN A 112 -10.52 7.51 -18.67
CA ASN A 112 -11.94 7.46 -18.98
C ASN A 112 -12.85 7.98 -17.85
N TYR A 113 -12.28 8.24 -16.68
CA TYR A 113 -13.00 8.77 -15.53
C TYR A 113 -12.49 10.19 -15.29
N GLN A 114 -13.38 11.15 -15.40
CA GLN A 114 -13.02 12.55 -15.14
C GLN A 114 -12.60 12.72 -13.70
N TYR A 115 -11.32 12.83 -13.50
CA TYR A 115 -10.71 13.41 -12.30
C TYR A 115 -10.01 14.68 -12.77
N GLU A 116 -10.58 15.83 -12.42
CA GLU A 116 -10.13 17.13 -12.95
C GLU A 116 -8.84 17.64 -12.30
N GLY A 117 -8.38 16.99 -11.24
CA GLY A 117 -7.22 17.44 -10.47
C GLY A 117 -5.88 17.26 -11.18
N TYR A 118 -5.72 16.18 -11.99
CA TYR A 118 -4.41 15.78 -12.53
C TYR A 118 -4.49 15.30 -13.98
N PRO A 119 -3.35 15.32 -14.71
CA PRO A 119 -3.22 14.62 -15.98
C PRO A 119 -3.60 13.14 -15.88
N LYS A 120 -3.87 12.52 -17.02
CA LYS A 120 -4.19 11.09 -17.09
C LYS A 120 -3.00 10.24 -16.65
N TYR A 121 -3.27 9.17 -15.92
CA TYR A 121 -2.27 8.22 -15.43
C TYR A 121 -1.30 8.78 -14.38
N THR A 122 -1.65 9.91 -13.75
CA THR A 122 -0.90 10.43 -12.61
C THR A 122 -0.93 9.42 -11.47
N TYR A 123 0.24 9.16 -10.90
CA TYR A 123 0.38 8.41 -9.65
C TYR A 123 0.47 9.35 -8.46
N ALA A 124 -0.40 9.11 -7.49
CA ALA A 124 -0.48 9.86 -6.25
C ALA A 124 -0.72 8.94 -5.06
N ALA A 125 -0.37 9.36 -3.86
CA ALA A 125 -0.50 8.53 -2.67
C ALA A 125 -1.73 8.88 -1.84
N GLY A 126 -2.47 7.86 -1.42
CA GLY A 126 -3.60 7.96 -0.51
C GLY A 126 -3.40 7.16 0.77
N GLN A 127 -4.38 7.25 1.67
CA GLN A 127 -4.41 6.53 2.92
C GLN A 127 -5.72 5.76 3.06
N ALA A 128 -5.63 4.54 3.60
CA ALA A 128 -6.78 3.74 4.00
C ALA A 128 -6.60 3.26 5.43
N LEU A 129 -7.67 3.25 6.19
CA LEU A 129 -7.72 2.77 7.58
C LEU A 129 -8.52 1.48 7.62
N PHE A 130 -7.92 0.44 8.18
CA PHE A 130 -8.56 -0.85 8.40
C PHE A 130 -8.74 -1.12 9.89
N ASP A 131 -9.66 -2.02 10.23
CA ASP A 131 -9.92 -2.42 11.60
C ASP A 131 -8.68 -3.08 12.24
N SER A 132 -8.44 -2.80 13.52
CA SER A 132 -7.24 -3.26 14.23
C SER A 132 -7.20 -4.77 14.49
N GLU A 133 -8.35 -5.45 14.50
CA GLU A 133 -8.48 -6.89 14.78
C GLU A 133 -8.98 -7.67 13.56
N GLU A 134 -9.68 -7.00 12.62
CA GLU A 134 -10.17 -7.55 11.37
C GLU A 134 -9.48 -6.83 10.18
N PRO A 135 -8.23 -7.16 9.85
CA PRO A 135 -7.40 -6.39 8.89
C PRO A 135 -7.93 -6.39 7.46
N PHE A 136 -8.93 -7.20 7.14
CA PHE A 136 -9.64 -7.19 5.87
C PHE A 136 -10.81 -6.19 5.82
N LYS A 137 -11.19 -5.59 6.94
CA LYS A 137 -12.32 -4.67 7.04
C LYS A 137 -11.86 -3.22 6.97
N MET A 138 -12.07 -2.60 5.84
CA MET A 138 -11.78 -1.16 5.67
C MET A 138 -12.79 -0.32 6.46
N ILE A 139 -12.28 0.61 7.28
CA ILE A 139 -13.07 1.56 8.07
C ILE A 139 -13.24 2.87 7.31
N ASP A 140 -12.15 3.37 6.72
CA ASP A 140 -12.13 4.66 6.06
C ASP A 140 -11.06 4.70 4.96
N ARG A 141 -11.19 5.64 4.01
CA ARG A 141 -10.24 5.88 2.94
C ARG A 141 -10.32 7.33 2.50
N THR A 142 -9.18 8.00 2.42
CA THR A 142 -9.13 9.41 2.01
C THR A 142 -9.78 9.62 0.65
N SER A 143 -10.58 10.67 0.50
CA SER A 143 -11.17 11.08 -0.77
C SER A 143 -10.15 11.73 -1.70
N GLU A 144 -9.17 12.39 -1.10
CA GLU A 144 -8.07 13.07 -1.79
C GLU A 144 -6.75 12.39 -1.46
N ASP A 145 -5.80 12.51 -2.36
CA ASP A 145 -4.42 12.12 -2.09
C ASP A 145 -3.75 13.12 -1.13
N PHE A 146 -2.66 12.72 -0.52
CA PHE A 146 -1.85 13.58 0.33
C PHE A 146 -0.46 13.88 -0.25
N LEU A 147 -0.08 13.19 -1.31
CA LEU A 147 1.18 13.36 -2.04
C LEU A 147 0.96 13.10 -3.52
N HIS A 148 1.23 14.10 -4.34
CA HIS A 148 1.07 14.06 -5.80
C HIS A 148 2.21 14.84 -6.50
N PRO A 149 2.37 14.70 -7.83
CA PRO A 149 3.39 15.42 -8.57
C PRO A 149 3.18 16.95 -8.57
N GLU A 150 4.07 17.66 -7.90
CA GLU A 150 4.11 19.13 -7.86
C GLU A 150 5.38 19.70 -8.46
N LYS A 151 6.50 19.00 -8.28
CA LYS A 151 7.84 19.44 -8.67
C LYS A 151 8.19 18.96 -10.08
N ASP A 152 9.07 19.66 -10.76
CA ASP A 152 9.49 19.30 -12.11
C ASP A 152 10.05 17.87 -12.21
N TYR A 153 10.78 17.43 -11.17
CA TYR A 153 11.35 16.07 -11.10
C TYR A 153 10.30 14.97 -10.81
N GLU A 154 9.09 15.33 -10.44
CA GLU A 154 7.95 14.43 -10.26
C GLU A 154 7.08 14.37 -11.52
N LYS A 155 7.05 15.48 -12.28
CA LYS A 155 6.22 15.64 -13.48
C LYS A 155 6.88 15.08 -14.73
N VAL A 156 8.22 15.10 -14.80
CA VAL A 156 8.96 14.69 -15.97
C VAL A 156 10.03 13.67 -15.59
N GLY A 157 9.99 12.49 -16.23
CA GLY A 157 10.93 11.40 -16.04
C GLY A 157 10.79 10.34 -17.10
N GLU A 158 11.19 9.12 -16.81
CA GLU A 158 10.96 7.96 -17.67
C GLU A 158 9.46 7.70 -17.84
N VAL A 159 8.69 7.85 -16.74
CA VAL A 159 7.24 7.96 -16.74
C VAL A 159 6.86 9.30 -16.12
N ASN A 160 6.03 10.08 -16.80
CA ASN A 160 5.62 11.39 -16.32
C ASN A 160 4.53 11.29 -15.23
N GLU A 161 4.45 12.33 -14.40
CA GLU A 161 3.41 12.49 -13.37
C GLU A 161 3.39 11.33 -12.35
N VAL A 162 4.53 11.03 -11.71
CA VAL A 162 4.66 9.92 -10.76
C VAL A 162 5.22 10.39 -9.42
N CYS A 163 4.41 10.16 -8.37
CA CYS A 163 4.84 10.05 -6.98
C CYS A 163 4.47 8.63 -6.50
N PHE A 164 5.44 7.72 -6.41
CA PHE A 164 5.23 6.32 -6.03
C PHE A 164 5.87 6.02 -4.67
N VAL A 165 5.05 5.91 -3.63
CA VAL A 165 5.53 5.72 -2.25
C VAL A 165 5.94 4.27 -1.99
N GLU A 166 7.13 4.07 -1.39
CA GLU A 166 7.73 2.75 -1.19
C GLU A 166 8.30 2.54 0.21
N GLY A 167 8.99 3.53 0.76
CA GLY A 167 9.72 3.39 2.02
C GLY A 167 9.17 4.29 3.11
N LEU A 168 8.93 3.75 4.30
CA LEU A 168 8.50 4.51 5.47
C LEU A 168 9.43 4.21 6.64
N VAL A 169 10.04 5.24 7.23
CA VAL A 169 10.98 5.11 8.34
C VAL A 169 10.60 6.09 9.45
N PHE A 170 10.57 5.59 10.69
CA PHE A 170 10.51 6.45 11.88
C PHE A 170 11.90 6.65 12.44
N PHE A 171 12.33 7.91 12.57
CA PHE A 171 13.65 8.24 13.08
C PHE A 171 13.64 9.60 13.79
N LYS A 172 14.17 9.65 15.02
CA LYS A 172 14.26 10.87 15.85
C LYS A 172 12.93 11.64 15.94
N GLY A 173 11.84 10.92 16.20
CA GLY A 173 10.52 11.51 16.38
C GLY A 173 9.81 11.96 15.10
N LYS A 174 10.31 11.60 13.92
CA LYS A 174 9.74 12.00 12.63
C LYS A 174 9.53 10.79 11.72
N TRP A 175 8.55 10.88 10.84
CA TRP A 175 8.34 9.96 9.74
C TRP A 175 9.02 10.47 8.47
N PHE A 176 9.75 9.59 7.80
CA PHE A 176 10.38 9.82 6.50
C PHE A 176 9.71 8.89 5.49
N LEU A 177 9.01 9.46 4.52
CA LEU A 177 8.36 8.73 3.44
C LEU A 177 9.21 8.90 2.19
N TYR A 178 9.85 7.81 1.76
CA TYR A 178 10.63 7.76 0.52
C TYR A 178 9.74 7.34 -0.62
N TYR A 179 9.89 8.02 -1.76
CA TYR A 179 9.08 7.76 -2.94
C TYR A 179 9.87 7.90 -4.24
N GLY A 180 9.51 7.09 -5.24
CA GLY A 180 9.98 7.23 -6.61
C GLY A 180 9.31 8.40 -7.31
N THR A 181 10.04 9.12 -8.13
CA THR A 181 9.55 10.26 -8.90
C THR A 181 9.84 10.08 -10.37
N GLY A 182 8.80 10.17 -11.22
CA GLY A 182 8.95 10.03 -12.67
C GLY A 182 9.64 8.74 -13.10
N ASP A 183 9.56 7.65 -12.33
CA ASP A 183 10.31 6.40 -12.48
C ASP A 183 11.83 6.59 -12.70
N SER A 184 12.39 7.69 -12.20
CA SER A 184 13.76 8.11 -12.52
C SER A 184 14.61 8.46 -11.32
N LYS A 185 14.01 8.95 -10.23
CA LYS A 185 14.72 9.47 -9.06
C LYS A 185 14.01 9.04 -7.77
N ILE A 186 14.69 9.25 -6.65
CA ILE A 186 14.16 9.03 -5.30
C ILE A 186 14.06 10.36 -4.59
N ALA A 187 12.91 10.64 -3.97
CA ALA A 187 12.67 11.79 -3.13
C ALA A 187 12.21 11.38 -1.73
N VAL A 188 12.13 12.33 -0.80
CA VAL A 188 11.67 12.10 0.56
C VAL A 188 10.75 13.23 1.03
N ALA A 189 9.62 12.84 1.62
CA ALA A 189 8.75 13.73 2.38
C ALA A 189 8.90 13.44 3.88
N ILE A 190 8.83 14.47 4.72
CA ILE A 190 9.02 14.33 6.17
C ILE A 190 7.77 14.86 6.87
N SER A 191 7.18 14.03 7.73
CA SER A 191 6.13 14.45 8.65
C SER A 191 6.73 14.86 9.99
N ASN A 192 6.36 16.05 10.46
CA ASN A 192 6.72 16.54 11.79
C ASN A 192 5.71 16.11 12.87
N GLN A 193 4.66 15.39 12.50
CA GLN A 193 3.75 14.79 13.48
C GLN A 193 4.43 13.57 14.07
N GLY A 194 4.31 13.42 15.39
CA GLY A 194 4.82 12.27 16.14
C GLY A 194 4.21 10.95 15.67
N PRO A 195 4.42 9.84 16.40
CA PRO A 195 3.85 8.54 16.05
C PRO A 195 2.33 8.65 15.89
N LEU A 196 1.84 8.10 14.78
CA LEU A 196 0.41 8.13 14.39
C LEU A 196 -0.44 7.32 15.36
#